data_12a8e27f15cb9578f3a83413f0bc8136
#
_entry.id   12a8e27f15cb9578f3a83413f0bc8136
#
_cell.length_a   1.000
_cell.length_b   1.000
_cell.length_c   1.000
_cell.angle_alpha   90.00
_cell.angle_beta   90.00
_cell.angle_gamma   90.00
#
_symmetry.space_group_name_H-M   'P 1'
#
loop_
_entity.id
_entity.type
_entity.pdbx_description
1 polymer ?
#
loop_
_entity_poly.entity_id
_entity_poly.type
_entity_poly.pdbx_seq_one_letter_code
_entity_poly.pdbx_strand_id
1 'polypeptide(L)'
;MRNIPVVTKNLLIINIIAYVATLLMEASGVDLNSLLGLHFFMASEFHLWQLVTYMFLHAGFTHILFNMFALWMFGVVIENVWGPKKFLFYYISCGIGAGIMQEIAQFFSFYFMINGQDPSIGMLQLFEVGHQLSGQL
;
A
#
# COMPACT_ATOMS: atom_id res chain seq x y z
N MET A 1 26.47 -5.72 -17.88
CA MET A 1 25.36 -5.24 -17.04
C MET A 1 25.87 -4.94 -15.64
N ARG A 2 25.71 -3.72 -15.21
CA ARG A 2 26.14 -3.38 -13.84
C ARG A 2 25.28 -4.12 -12.85
N ASN A 3 25.89 -4.61 -11.79
CA ASN A 3 25.16 -5.29 -10.73
C ASN A 3 24.19 -4.33 -10.06
N ILE A 4 22.94 -4.77 -9.91
CA ILE A 4 21.94 -4.00 -9.15
C ILE A 4 22.28 -4.15 -7.67
N PRO A 5 22.27 -3.04 -6.88
CA PRO A 5 22.54 -3.13 -5.44
C PRO A 5 21.58 -4.09 -4.73
N VAL A 6 22.04 -4.68 -3.65
CA VAL A 6 21.38 -5.79 -2.96
C VAL A 6 19.95 -5.49 -2.55
N VAL A 7 19.70 -4.34 -1.90
CA VAL A 7 18.35 -4.03 -1.41
C VAL A 7 17.42 -3.73 -2.58
N THR A 8 17.88 -2.93 -3.55
CA THR A 8 17.10 -2.64 -4.76
C THR A 8 16.72 -3.93 -5.48
N LYS A 9 17.68 -4.82 -5.68
CA LYS A 9 17.45 -6.12 -6.33
C LYS A 9 16.42 -6.95 -5.55
N ASN A 10 16.58 -7.06 -4.25
CA ASN A 10 15.69 -7.85 -3.41
C ASN A 10 14.27 -7.27 -3.39
N LEU A 11 14.13 -5.95 -3.33
CA LEU A 11 12.82 -5.31 -3.39
C LEU A 11 12.14 -5.53 -4.74
N LEU A 12 12.88 -5.48 -5.85
CA LEU A 12 12.34 -5.80 -7.16
C LEU A 12 11.81 -7.24 -7.20
N ILE A 13 12.60 -8.19 -6.69
CA ILE A 13 12.23 -9.62 -6.68
C ILE A 13 11.00 -9.83 -5.81
N ILE A 14 10.96 -9.25 -4.60
CA ILE A 14 9.84 -9.40 -3.67
C ILE A 14 8.55 -8.85 -4.28
N ASN A 15 8.60 -7.67 -4.92
CA ASN A 15 7.43 -7.10 -5.57
C ASN A 15 6.91 -7.97 -6.71
N ILE A 16 7.81 -8.51 -7.53
CA ILE A 16 7.43 -9.39 -8.64
C ILE A 16 6.82 -10.69 -8.11
N ILE A 17 7.43 -11.29 -7.08
CA ILE A 17 6.91 -12.52 -6.45
C ILE A 17 5.52 -12.25 -5.85
N ALA A 18 5.35 -11.13 -5.15
CA ALA A 18 4.07 -10.76 -4.56
C ALA A 18 2.99 -10.58 -5.63
N TYR A 19 3.33 -9.98 -6.77
CA TYR A 19 2.40 -9.80 -7.87
C TYR A 19 1.97 -11.14 -8.49
N VAL A 20 2.93 -12.03 -8.74
CA VAL A 20 2.64 -13.37 -9.27
C VAL A 20 1.80 -14.16 -8.28
N ALA A 21 2.13 -14.09 -6.99
CA ALA A 21 1.34 -14.75 -5.95
C ALA A 21 -0.10 -14.22 -5.90
N THR A 22 -0.29 -12.91 -6.05
CA THR A 22 -1.62 -12.31 -6.10
C THR A 22 -2.43 -12.86 -7.27
N LEU A 23 -1.83 -12.97 -8.46
CA LEU A 23 -2.51 -13.51 -9.64
C LEU A 23 -2.89 -14.98 -9.45
N LEU A 24 -1.98 -15.78 -8.89
CA LEU A 24 -2.24 -17.20 -8.65
C LEU A 24 -3.32 -17.42 -7.59
N MET A 25 -3.32 -16.61 -6.53
CA MET A 25 -4.32 -16.70 -5.47
C MET A 25 -5.70 -16.25 -5.96
N GLU A 26 -5.77 -15.23 -6.79
CA GLU A 26 -7.03 -14.81 -7.42
C GLU A 26 -7.61 -15.95 -8.28
N ALA A 27 -6.77 -16.64 -9.03
CA ALA A 27 -7.20 -17.77 -9.84
C ALA A 27 -7.75 -18.93 -8.98
N SER A 28 -7.29 -19.04 -7.73
CA SER A 28 -7.77 -20.02 -6.74
C SER A 28 -8.93 -19.54 -5.90
N GLY A 29 -9.42 -18.32 -6.13
CA GLY A 29 -10.55 -17.73 -5.39
C GLY A 29 -10.15 -16.98 -4.12
N VAL A 30 -8.86 -16.81 -3.84
CA VAL A 30 -8.37 -16.05 -2.68
C VAL A 30 -7.96 -14.65 -3.12
N ASP A 31 -8.50 -13.62 -2.45
CA ASP A 31 -8.17 -12.23 -2.74
C ASP A 31 -7.11 -11.72 -1.74
N LEU A 32 -5.84 -11.73 -2.17
CA LEU A 32 -4.75 -11.21 -1.36
C LEU A 32 -4.85 -9.70 -1.13
N ASN A 33 -5.46 -8.97 -2.06
CA ASN A 33 -5.62 -7.52 -1.89
C ASN A 33 -6.54 -7.20 -0.71
N SER A 34 -7.55 -8.02 -0.45
CA SER A 34 -8.41 -7.79 0.71
C SER A 34 -7.74 -8.15 2.03
N LEU A 35 -6.79 -9.10 2.03
CA LEU A 35 -6.06 -9.51 3.24
C LEU A 35 -4.89 -8.59 3.56
N LEU A 36 -4.09 -8.23 2.54
CA LEU A 36 -2.81 -7.56 2.70
C LEU A 36 -2.81 -6.11 2.21
N GLY A 37 -3.84 -5.72 1.45
CA GLY A 37 -4.00 -4.34 0.99
C GLY A 37 -4.39 -3.41 2.14
N LEU A 38 -4.11 -2.13 1.96
CA LEU A 38 -4.40 -1.13 2.99
C LEU A 38 -5.89 -0.81 2.99
N HIS A 39 -6.56 -1.10 4.10
CA HIS A 39 -7.95 -0.73 4.34
C HIS A 39 -8.02 0.54 5.18
N PHE A 40 -9.17 1.22 5.14
CA PHE A 40 -9.42 2.37 5.97
C PHE A 40 -9.34 1.97 7.46
N PHE A 41 -8.72 2.81 8.29
CA PHE A 41 -8.41 2.43 9.67
C PHE A 41 -9.65 2.19 10.54
N MET A 42 -10.81 2.73 10.17
CA MET A 42 -12.08 2.50 10.85
C MET A 42 -12.85 1.29 10.30
N ALA A 43 -12.35 0.65 9.24
CA ALA A 43 -12.96 -0.56 8.70
C ALA A 43 -12.55 -1.78 9.53
N SER A 44 -13.44 -2.79 9.59
CA SER A 44 -13.19 -4.01 10.36
C SER A 44 -12.04 -4.84 9.79
N GLU A 45 -11.74 -4.69 8.51
CA GLU A 45 -10.68 -5.43 7.82
C GLU A 45 -9.31 -4.77 7.97
N PHE A 46 -9.23 -3.60 8.64
CA PHE A 46 -7.96 -2.92 8.84
C PHE A 46 -7.09 -3.65 9.85
N HIS A 47 -5.81 -3.80 9.49
CA HIS A 47 -4.77 -4.32 10.37
C HIS A 47 -3.51 -3.47 10.21
N LEU A 48 -2.76 -3.29 11.30
CA LEU A 48 -1.55 -2.45 11.29
C LEU A 48 -0.49 -2.92 10.29
N TRP A 49 -0.36 -4.24 10.08
CA TRP A 49 0.62 -4.76 9.12
C TRP A 49 0.34 -4.31 7.69
N GLN A 50 -0.89 -3.91 7.38
CA GLN A 50 -1.25 -3.45 6.04
C GLN A 50 -0.51 -2.18 5.63
N LEU A 51 -0.03 -1.38 6.60
CA LEU A 51 0.81 -0.21 6.31
C LEU A 51 2.15 -0.60 5.65
N VAL A 52 2.57 -1.84 5.81
CA VAL A 52 3.77 -2.37 5.16
C VAL A 52 3.40 -3.27 3.98
N THR A 53 2.50 -4.22 4.17
CA THR A 53 2.19 -5.22 3.15
C THR A 53 1.60 -4.62 1.88
N TYR A 54 0.81 -3.53 1.99
CA TYR A 54 0.22 -2.89 0.80
C TYR A 54 1.28 -2.39 -0.18
N MET A 55 2.49 -2.09 0.30
CA MET A 55 3.59 -1.57 -0.53
C MET A 55 4.02 -2.56 -1.61
N PHE A 56 3.78 -3.85 -1.39
CA PHE A 56 4.19 -4.92 -2.30
C PHE A 56 3.06 -5.43 -3.19
N LEU A 57 1.86 -4.87 -3.05
CA LEU A 57 0.69 -5.25 -3.84
C LEU A 57 0.47 -4.25 -4.98
N HIS A 58 0.05 -4.76 -6.14
CA HIS A 58 -0.17 -3.93 -7.33
C HIS A 58 -1.47 -4.33 -7.99
N ALA A 59 -2.26 -3.32 -8.39
CA ALA A 59 -3.59 -3.54 -8.96
C ALA A 59 -3.55 -4.12 -10.37
N GLY A 60 -2.48 -3.92 -11.13
CA GLY A 60 -2.37 -4.42 -12.49
C GLY A 60 -0.95 -4.37 -13.03
N PHE A 61 -0.77 -4.96 -14.22
CA PHE A 61 0.55 -5.08 -14.85
C PHE A 61 1.20 -3.72 -15.11
N THR A 62 0.44 -2.76 -15.61
CA THR A 62 0.98 -1.42 -15.88
C THR A 62 1.49 -0.76 -14.60
N HIS A 63 0.74 -0.90 -13.51
CA HIS A 63 1.12 -0.33 -12.22
C HIS A 63 2.43 -0.93 -11.71
N ILE A 64 2.56 -2.27 -11.73
CA ILE A 64 3.80 -2.91 -11.28
C ILE A 64 4.97 -2.56 -12.20
N LEU A 65 4.74 -2.48 -13.51
CA LEU A 65 5.80 -2.15 -14.46
C LEU A 65 6.40 -0.76 -14.17
N PHE A 66 5.56 0.26 -14.01
CA PHE A 66 6.04 1.61 -13.72
C PHE A 66 6.69 1.71 -12.34
N ASN A 67 6.11 1.03 -11.34
CA ASN A 67 6.69 1.00 -10.00
C ASN A 67 8.06 0.33 -9.97
N MET A 68 8.22 -0.78 -10.68
CA MET A 68 9.50 -1.48 -10.74
C MET A 68 10.54 -0.68 -11.52
N PHE A 69 10.12 -0.01 -12.58
CA PHE A 69 11.01 0.88 -13.32
C PHE A 69 11.52 2.03 -12.45
N ALA A 70 10.62 2.67 -11.70
CA ALA A 70 10.99 3.75 -10.78
C ALA A 70 11.89 3.24 -9.66
N LEU A 71 11.55 2.10 -9.06
CA LEU A 71 12.37 1.49 -8.02
C LEU A 71 13.77 1.14 -8.53
N TRP A 72 13.87 0.57 -9.72
CA TRP A 72 15.17 0.27 -10.30
C TRP A 72 15.98 1.54 -10.53
N MET A 73 15.38 2.54 -11.17
CA MET A 73 16.10 3.75 -11.57
C MET A 73 16.56 4.55 -10.35
N PHE A 74 15.66 4.81 -9.40
CA PHE A 74 15.99 5.61 -8.22
C PHE A 74 16.67 4.78 -7.14
N GLY A 75 16.30 3.53 -6.99
CA GLY A 75 16.88 2.64 -5.98
C GLY A 75 18.36 2.39 -6.20
N VAL A 76 18.77 2.16 -7.44
CA VAL A 76 20.20 1.97 -7.76
C VAL A 76 21.02 3.19 -7.33
N VAL A 77 20.54 4.40 -7.65
CA VAL A 77 21.23 5.62 -7.31
C VAL A 77 21.28 5.84 -5.79
N ILE A 78 20.14 5.73 -5.15
CA ILE A 78 20.02 6.03 -3.71
C ILE A 78 20.79 5.00 -2.88
N GLU A 79 20.67 3.72 -3.21
CA GLU A 79 21.38 2.69 -2.46
C GLU A 79 22.88 2.79 -2.64
N ASN A 80 23.36 3.14 -3.83
CA ASN A 80 24.79 3.33 -4.06
C ASN A 80 25.37 4.51 -3.29
N VAL A 81 24.58 5.57 -3.06
CA VAL A 81 25.01 6.75 -2.32
C VAL A 81 24.86 6.56 -0.81
N TRP A 82 23.72 6.03 -0.36
CA TRP A 82 23.36 5.97 1.05
C TRP A 82 23.72 4.65 1.71
N GLY A 83 23.92 3.60 0.94
CA GLY A 83 24.13 2.24 1.44
C GLY A 83 22.82 1.49 1.66
N PRO A 84 22.92 0.13 1.80
CA PRO A 84 21.73 -0.72 1.84
C PRO A 84 20.82 -0.48 3.05
N LYS A 85 21.38 -0.26 4.25
CA LYS A 85 20.56 -0.09 5.45
C LYS A 85 19.76 1.20 5.42
N LYS A 86 20.40 2.32 5.02
CA LYS A 86 19.71 3.62 4.93
C LYS A 86 18.66 3.62 3.85
N PHE A 87 18.95 2.99 2.70
CA PHE A 87 17.99 2.90 1.63
C PHE A 87 16.78 2.08 2.05
N LEU A 88 16.98 0.92 2.68
CA LEU A 88 15.86 0.09 3.14
C LEU A 88 15.00 0.84 4.17
N PHE A 89 15.63 1.50 5.13
CA PHE A 89 14.91 2.31 6.12
C PHE A 89 14.12 3.42 5.45
N TYR A 90 14.73 4.12 4.50
CA TYR A 90 14.06 5.18 3.74
C TYR A 90 12.85 4.63 2.95
N TYR A 91 13.04 3.51 2.26
CA TYR A 91 11.98 2.90 1.46
C TYR A 91 10.77 2.51 2.32
N ILE A 92 11.01 1.81 3.42
CA ILE A 92 9.95 1.38 4.33
C ILE A 92 9.28 2.58 5.00
N SER A 93 10.06 3.55 5.47
CA SER A 93 9.54 4.76 6.12
C SER A 93 8.65 5.58 5.18
N CYS A 94 9.07 5.75 3.93
CA CYS A 94 8.28 6.47 2.93
C CYS A 94 7.00 5.72 2.61
N GLY A 95 7.05 4.38 2.51
CA GLY A 95 5.88 3.57 2.28
C GLY A 95 4.86 3.66 3.41
N ILE A 96 5.32 3.54 4.66
CA ILE A 96 4.46 3.69 5.84
C ILE A 96 3.88 5.10 5.89
N GLY A 97 4.71 6.13 5.67
CA GLY A 97 4.27 7.51 5.64
C GLY A 97 3.20 7.78 4.58
N ALA A 98 3.38 7.23 3.39
CA ALA A 98 2.39 7.34 2.32
C ALA A 98 1.07 6.65 2.71
N GLY A 99 1.15 5.49 3.35
CA GLY A 99 -0.04 4.79 3.87
C GLY A 99 -0.78 5.61 4.92
N ILE A 100 -0.05 6.20 5.85
CA ILE A 100 -0.64 7.08 6.89
C ILE A 100 -1.30 8.30 6.24
N MET A 101 -0.64 8.92 5.26
CA MET A 101 -1.22 10.07 4.55
C MET A 101 -2.48 9.68 3.80
N GLN A 102 -2.53 8.50 3.20
CA GLN A 102 -3.74 7.99 2.55
C GLN A 102 -4.87 7.80 3.57
N GLU A 103 -4.58 7.25 4.75
CA GLU A 103 -5.56 7.09 5.82
C GLU A 103 -6.13 8.45 6.27
N ILE A 104 -5.25 9.44 6.45
CA ILE A 104 -5.67 10.79 6.81
C ILE A 104 -6.56 11.40 5.72
N ALA A 105 -6.17 11.26 4.45
CA ALA A 105 -6.94 11.78 3.34
C ALA A 105 -8.32 11.13 3.26
N GLN A 106 -8.41 9.81 3.47
CA GLN A 106 -9.70 9.10 3.50
C GLN A 106 -10.57 9.55 4.68
N PHE A 107 -9.96 9.76 5.86
CA PHE A 107 -10.69 10.26 7.03
C PHE A 107 -11.34 11.61 6.73
N PHE A 108 -10.59 12.56 6.19
CA PHE A 108 -11.14 13.88 5.85
C PHE A 108 -12.19 13.80 4.74
N SER A 109 -11.99 12.94 3.74
CA SER A 109 -12.99 12.73 2.69
C SER A 109 -14.33 12.26 3.27
N PHE A 110 -14.30 11.25 4.14
CA PHE A 110 -15.52 10.75 4.76
C PHE A 110 -16.12 11.77 5.71
N TYR A 111 -15.29 12.46 6.47
CA TYR A 111 -15.75 13.50 7.41
C TYR A 111 -16.50 14.62 6.67
N PHE A 112 -15.94 15.15 5.59
CA PHE A 112 -16.58 16.20 4.81
C PHE A 112 -17.84 15.70 4.10
N MET A 113 -17.81 14.48 3.60
CA MET A 113 -18.98 13.88 2.94
C MET A 113 -20.16 13.74 3.93
N ILE A 114 -19.88 13.29 5.15
CA ILE A 114 -20.89 13.10 6.20
C ILE A 114 -21.40 14.44 6.72
N ASN A 115 -20.50 15.39 7.00
CA ASN A 115 -20.89 16.72 7.49
C ASN A 115 -21.68 17.53 6.46
N GLY A 116 -21.47 17.28 5.17
CA GLY A 116 -22.26 17.90 4.11
C GLY A 116 -23.70 17.40 4.05
N GLN A 117 -23.97 16.25 4.67
CA GLN A 117 -25.32 15.65 4.70
C GLN A 117 -26.03 15.91 6.02
N ASP A 118 -25.36 15.74 7.16
CA ASP A 118 -25.96 15.95 8.48
C ASP A 118 -24.84 16.15 9.53
N PRO A 119 -24.73 17.33 10.15
CA PRO A 119 -23.70 17.58 11.15
C PRO A 119 -23.90 16.80 12.46
N SER A 120 -25.03 16.14 12.67
CA SER A 120 -25.26 15.31 13.87
C SER A 120 -24.64 13.93 13.76
N ILE A 121 -24.12 13.55 12.61
CA ILE A 121 -23.49 12.24 12.38
C ILE A 121 -22.15 12.17 13.12
N GLY A 122 -22.08 11.29 14.12
CA GLY A 122 -20.90 11.12 14.96
C GLY A 122 -19.90 10.10 14.43
N MET A 123 -18.82 9.90 15.19
CA MET A 123 -17.75 8.96 14.86
C MET A 123 -18.23 7.52 14.66
N LEU A 124 -19.30 7.12 15.34
CA LEU A 124 -19.87 5.78 15.19
C LEU A 124 -20.40 5.55 13.77
N GLN A 125 -21.05 6.57 13.20
CA GLN A 125 -21.54 6.47 11.82
C GLN A 125 -20.43 6.54 10.80
N LEU A 126 -19.39 7.31 11.07
CA LEU A 126 -18.19 7.32 10.25
C LEU A 126 -17.53 5.93 10.21
N PHE A 127 -17.45 5.27 11.37
CA PHE A 127 -16.95 3.91 11.48
C PHE A 127 -17.80 2.93 10.67
N GLU A 128 -19.12 3.04 10.77
CA GLU A 128 -20.05 2.18 10.04
C GLU A 128 -19.95 2.38 8.53
N VAL A 129 -19.87 3.62 8.06
CA VAL A 129 -19.67 3.93 6.64
C VAL A 129 -18.35 3.38 6.14
N GLY A 130 -17.28 3.54 6.93
CA GLY A 130 -15.98 2.97 6.59
C GLY A 130 -16.03 1.46 6.43
N HIS A 131 -16.74 0.78 7.34
CA HIS A 131 -16.92 -0.66 7.28
C HIS A 131 -17.70 -1.10 6.02
N GLN A 132 -18.79 -0.41 5.69
CA GLN A 132 -19.58 -0.70 4.51
C GLN A 132 -18.79 -0.52 3.22
N LEU A 133 -18.00 0.57 3.13
CA LEU A 133 -17.22 0.86 1.93
C LEU A 133 -16.06 -0.12 1.75
N SER A 134 -15.47 -0.63 2.84
CA SER A 134 -14.39 -1.61 2.73
C SER A 134 -14.88 -2.92 2.14
N GLY A 135 -16.15 -3.27 2.30
CA GLY A 135 -16.75 -4.45 1.69
C GLY A 135 -16.96 -4.32 0.18
N GLN A 136 -16.90 -3.12 -0.37
CA GLN A 136 -17.10 -2.85 -1.79
C GLN A 136 -15.78 -2.70 -2.55
N LEU A 137 -14.69 -2.51 -1.86
CA LEU A 137 -13.35 -2.35 -2.44
C LEU A 137 -12.63 -3.67 -2.52
#